data_c155a6e0376feb6b010e52032f9f1ac0
#
_entry.id   c155a6e0376feb6b010e52032f9f1ac0
#
_cell.length_a   1.000
_cell.length_b   1.000
_cell.length_c   1.000
_cell.angle_alpha   90.00
_cell.angle_beta   90.00
_cell.angle_gamma   90.00
#
_symmetry.space_group_name_H-M   'P 1'
#
loop_
_entity.id
_entity.type
_entity.pdbx_description
1 polymer ?
#
loop_
_entity_poly.entity_id
_entity_poly.type
_entity_poly.pdbx_seq_one_letter_code
_entity_poly.pdbx_strand_id
1 'polypeptide(L)'
;MRTGFPNTCENLDIAQDLRKTYNIDVELNRLKVDIAALQETRIEDEGSLREAHYTFYWKGKSSTETREHGVGFAVRNQLIDAIETPVGVSERIMVLRLNTKSGYVTLISAYAPTLHSTSETKDQFYNQLDEVLRGVRPSDRLHILGDFNARVGQDNTDWPDCLGAWCR
;
A
#
# COMPACT_ATOMS: atom_id res chain seq x y z
N MET A 1 -19.21 41.61 10.17
CA MET A 1 -18.13 40.60 10.19
C MET A 1 -18.75 39.28 10.62
N ARG A 2 -18.92 38.33 9.70
CA ARG A 2 -19.37 36.95 10.00
C ARG A 2 -18.13 36.06 10.02
N THR A 3 -17.76 35.63 11.21
CA THR A 3 -16.73 34.58 11.39
C THR A 3 -17.34 33.25 10.98
N GLY A 4 -16.89 32.71 9.85
CA GLY A 4 -17.29 31.38 9.43
C GLY A 4 -16.69 30.34 10.37
N PHE A 5 -17.52 29.43 10.88
CA PHE A 5 -17.08 28.24 11.58
C PHE A 5 -16.42 27.29 10.56
N PRO A 6 -15.28 26.68 10.89
CA PRO A 6 -14.68 25.68 10.02
C PRO A 6 -15.62 24.47 9.85
N ASN A 7 -15.66 23.94 8.63
CA ASN A 7 -16.50 22.82 8.22
C ASN A 7 -16.37 21.63 9.18
N THR A 8 -17.42 21.31 9.88
CA THR A 8 -17.48 20.19 10.84
C THR A 8 -17.33 18.81 10.19
N CYS A 9 -17.52 18.69 8.88
CA CYS A 9 -17.36 17.42 8.13
C CYS A 9 -15.89 17.02 7.96
N GLU A 10 -14.99 17.95 7.62
CA GLU A 10 -13.56 17.65 7.46
C GLU A 10 -12.93 17.14 8.75
N ASN A 11 -13.33 17.68 9.90
CA ASN A 11 -12.83 17.24 11.21
C ASN A 11 -13.29 15.83 11.62
N LEU A 12 -14.45 15.38 11.15
CA LEU A 12 -14.99 14.04 11.43
C LEU A 12 -14.25 12.96 10.63
N ASP A 13 -13.93 13.23 9.38
CA ASP A 13 -13.21 12.29 8.50
C ASP A 13 -11.77 12.09 8.97
N ILE A 14 -11.07 13.16 9.31
CA ILE A 14 -9.72 13.10 9.91
C ILE A 14 -9.75 12.32 11.23
N ALA A 15 -10.74 12.53 12.08
CA ALA A 15 -10.86 11.80 13.34
C ALA A 15 -11.15 10.29 13.15
N GLN A 16 -11.88 9.93 12.09
CA GLN A 16 -12.10 8.52 11.74
C GLN A 16 -10.85 7.86 11.21
N ASP A 17 -10.08 8.55 10.37
CA ASP A 17 -8.83 8.02 9.81
C ASP A 17 -7.76 7.85 10.91
N LEU A 18 -7.65 8.79 11.84
CA LEU A 18 -6.80 8.66 13.02
C LEU A 18 -7.18 7.48 13.94
N ARG A 19 -8.47 7.17 14.08
CA ARG A 19 -8.91 5.98 14.83
C ARG A 19 -8.54 4.67 14.12
N LYS A 20 -8.59 4.64 12.79
CA LYS A 20 -8.20 3.47 12.00
C LYS A 20 -6.71 3.19 12.16
N THR A 21 -5.85 4.19 12.00
CA THR A 21 -4.39 4.04 12.12
C THR A 21 -4.02 3.58 13.52
N TYR A 22 -4.61 4.14 14.56
CA TYR A 22 -4.40 3.71 15.94
C TYR A 22 -4.75 2.22 16.17
N ASN A 23 -5.92 1.77 15.70
CA ASN A 23 -6.32 0.38 15.86
C ASN A 23 -5.40 -0.58 15.11
N ILE A 24 -4.96 -0.20 13.91
CA ILE A 24 -3.99 -0.97 13.12
C ILE A 24 -2.63 -1.00 13.82
N ASP A 25 -2.17 0.12 14.37
CA ASP A 25 -0.92 0.21 15.14
C ASP A 25 -0.88 -0.79 16.31
N VAL A 26 -1.94 -0.81 17.11
CA VAL A 26 -2.05 -1.71 18.26
C VAL A 26 -2.05 -3.18 17.81
N GLU A 27 -2.80 -3.51 16.77
CA GLU A 27 -2.93 -4.89 16.29
C GLU A 27 -1.65 -5.39 15.61
N LEU A 28 -1.03 -4.60 14.76
CA LEU A 28 0.25 -4.95 14.14
C LEU A 28 1.34 -5.13 15.20
N ASN A 29 1.35 -4.30 16.25
CA ASN A 29 2.29 -4.43 17.34
C ASN A 29 2.05 -5.71 18.15
N ARG A 30 0.79 -6.05 18.44
CA ARG A 30 0.42 -7.32 19.09
C ARG A 30 0.88 -8.53 18.30
N LEU A 31 0.76 -8.49 16.96
CA LEU A 31 1.17 -9.55 16.04
C LEU A 31 2.68 -9.54 15.75
N LYS A 32 3.43 -8.53 16.23
CA LYS A 32 4.86 -8.34 16.00
C LYS A 32 5.23 -8.27 14.51
N VAL A 33 4.35 -7.67 13.70
CA VAL A 33 4.60 -7.42 12.28
C VAL A 33 5.63 -6.29 12.16
N ASP A 34 6.62 -6.44 11.31
CA ASP A 34 7.63 -5.40 11.08
C ASP A 34 7.20 -4.39 10.03
N ILE A 35 6.66 -4.86 8.91
CA ILE A 35 6.15 -4.04 7.82
C ILE A 35 4.86 -4.68 7.30
N ALA A 36 3.80 -3.87 7.13
CA ALA A 36 2.56 -4.28 6.49
C ALA A 36 2.31 -3.44 5.23
N ALA A 37 1.99 -4.09 4.12
CA ALA A 37 1.44 -3.43 2.94
C ALA A 37 -0.07 -3.25 3.12
N LEU A 38 -0.56 -2.06 2.80
CA LEU A 38 -1.95 -1.66 3.00
C LEU A 38 -2.61 -1.39 1.65
N GLN A 39 -3.83 -1.91 1.48
CA GLN A 39 -4.67 -1.65 0.32
C GLN A 39 -6.01 -1.07 0.80
N GLU A 40 -6.73 -0.41 -0.09
CA GLU A 40 -8.00 0.27 0.22
C GLU A 40 -7.89 1.25 1.40
N THR A 41 -6.80 2.01 1.48
CA THR A 41 -6.60 2.97 2.57
C THR A 41 -7.68 4.05 2.57
N ARG A 42 -8.16 4.44 1.38
CA ARG A 42 -9.17 5.48 1.15
C ARG A 42 -8.82 6.82 1.82
N ILE A 43 -7.53 7.05 2.02
CA ILE A 43 -7.00 8.32 2.51
C ILE A 43 -6.61 9.15 1.29
N GLU A 44 -6.93 10.44 1.31
CA GLU A 44 -6.65 11.36 0.22
C GLU A 44 -5.17 11.70 0.12
N ASP A 45 -4.77 12.12 -1.06
CA ASP A 45 -3.43 12.63 -1.36
C ASP A 45 -2.30 11.65 -0.98
N GLU A 46 -1.15 12.18 -0.70
CA GLU A 46 0.02 11.43 -0.23
C GLU A 46 0.46 11.99 1.12
N GLY A 47 0.83 11.09 2.03
CA GLY A 47 1.24 11.53 3.34
C GLY A 47 1.85 10.45 4.21
N SER A 48 2.19 10.88 5.42
CA SER A 48 2.65 9.98 6.47
C SER A 48 2.10 10.40 7.83
N LEU A 49 1.91 9.42 8.71
CA LEU A 49 1.48 9.63 10.10
C LEU A 49 2.25 8.68 11.01
N ARG A 50 2.87 9.24 12.04
CA ARG A 50 3.57 8.46 13.05
C ARG A 50 2.65 8.20 14.25
N GLU A 51 2.39 6.92 14.50
CA GLU A 51 1.73 6.42 15.70
C GLU A 51 2.76 5.92 16.74
N ALA A 52 2.27 5.32 17.81
CA ALA A 52 3.13 4.89 18.92
C ALA A 52 4.19 3.84 18.50
N HIS A 53 3.84 2.90 17.64
CA HIS A 53 4.71 1.77 17.26
C HIS A 53 5.07 1.76 15.78
N TYR A 54 4.22 2.35 14.88
CA TYR A 54 4.39 2.36 13.44
C TYR A 54 4.31 3.77 12.88
N THR A 55 4.99 3.97 11.75
CA THR A 55 4.77 5.09 10.85
C THR A 55 4.03 4.58 9.62
N PHE A 56 2.90 5.20 9.33
CA PHE A 56 2.06 4.92 8.18
C PHE A 56 2.46 5.84 7.04
N TYR A 57 2.55 5.30 5.85
CA TYR A 57 2.73 6.04 4.60
C TYR A 57 1.61 5.64 3.66
N TRP A 58 1.04 6.58 2.94
CA TRP A 58 -0.05 6.31 1.99
C TRP A 58 0.05 7.16 0.74
N LYS A 59 -0.59 6.63 -0.33
CA LYS A 59 -0.90 7.34 -1.56
C LYS A 59 -2.34 7.00 -1.95
N GLY A 60 -3.17 8.02 -2.00
CA GLY A 60 -4.54 7.94 -2.49
C GLY A 60 -4.76 8.84 -3.67
N LYS A 61 -6.02 8.97 -4.07
CA LYS A 61 -6.47 9.95 -5.05
C LYS A 61 -6.39 11.35 -4.47
N SER A 62 -6.42 12.34 -5.36
CA SER A 62 -6.50 13.75 -4.97
C SER A 62 -7.75 14.02 -4.11
N SER A 63 -7.64 14.94 -3.16
CA SER A 63 -8.76 15.42 -2.33
C SER A 63 -9.94 16.01 -3.13
N THR A 64 -9.73 16.30 -4.42
CA THR A 64 -10.77 16.73 -5.33
C THR A 64 -11.56 15.59 -5.98
N GLU A 65 -11.14 14.33 -5.78
CA GLU A 65 -11.72 13.13 -6.34
C GLU A 65 -12.45 12.31 -5.26
N THR A 66 -13.28 11.36 -5.71
CA THR A 66 -13.93 10.42 -4.78
C THR A 66 -12.88 9.58 -4.05
N ARG A 67 -13.02 9.45 -2.73
CA ARG A 67 -12.17 8.61 -1.86
C ARG A 67 -12.31 7.13 -2.19
N GLU A 68 -11.65 6.71 -3.22
CA GLU A 68 -11.60 5.32 -3.68
C GLU A 68 -10.15 4.85 -3.72
N HIS A 69 -9.93 3.55 -3.51
CA HIS A 69 -8.61 2.93 -3.58
C HIS A 69 -7.66 3.42 -2.47
N GLY A 70 -6.40 3.60 -2.82
CA GLY A 70 -5.33 3.99 -1.93
C GLY A 70 -4.49 2.81 -1.45
N VAL A 71 -3.18 2.98 -1.49
CA VAL A 71 -2.18 2.02 -1.03
C VAL A 71 -1.27 2.65 0.00
N GLY A 72 -0.58 1.81 0.77
CA GLY A 72 0.33 2.30 1.79
C GLY A 72 1.23 1.23 2.37
N PHE A 73 2.04 1.69 3.33
CA PHE A 73 2.82 0.84 4.21
C PHE A 73 2.67 1.31 5.65
N ALA A 74 2.55 0.35 6.58
CA ALA A 74 2.80 0.56 7.99
C ALA A 74 4.17 -0.03 8.31
N VAL A 75 5.11 0.80 8.75
CA VAL A 75 6.49 0.41 9.05
C VAL A 75 6.75 0.60 10.53
N ARG A 76 7.24 -0.44 11.20
CA ARG A 76 7.62 -0.37 12.61
C ARG A 76 8.63 0.75 12.85
N ASN A 77 8.41 1.59 13.85
CA ASN A 77 9.22 2.79 14.10
C ASN A 77 10.72 2.49 14.28
N GLN A 78 11.07 1.28 14.73
CA GLN A 78 12.47 0.84 14.86
C GLN A 78 13.18 0.62 13.52
N LEU A 79 12.44 0.51 12.41
CA LEU A 79 12.97 0.28 11.07
C LEU A 79 13.05 1.55 10.22
N ILE A 80 12.59 2.71 10.74
CA ILE A 80 12.51 3.94 9.94
C ILE A 80 13.88 4.38 9.42
N ASP A 81 14.93 4.20 10.20
CA ASP A 81 16.30 4.57 9.77
C ASP A 81 16.88 3.61 8.72
N ALA A 82 16.24 2.46 8.52
CA ALA A 82 16.65 1.44 7.55
C ALA A 82 15.89 1.51 6.23
N ILE A 83 14.86 2.36 6.11
CA ILE A 83 14.08 2.51 4.88
C ILE A 83 14.48 3.78 4.12
N GLU A 84 14.38 3.73 2.80
CA GLU A 84 14.26 4.92 1.98
C GLU A 84 12.81 5.43 2.07
N THR A 85 12.59 6.74 1.90
CA THR A 85 11.23 7.31 1.90
C THR A 85 10.36 6.58 0.88
N PRO A 86 9.21 6.00 1.28
CA PRO A 86 8.33 5.32 0.34
C PRO A 86 7.87 6.24 -0.78
N VAL A 87 7.73 5.71 -1.98
CA VAL A 87 7.32 6.46 -3.18
C VAL A 87 5.96 5.97 -3.65
N GLY A 88 4.96 6.84 -3.62
CA GLY A 88 3.65 6.61 -4.22
C GLY A 88 3.70 6.80 -5.73
N VAL A 89 3.62 5.72 -6.50
CA VAL A 89 3.59 5.77 -7.97
C VAL A 89 2.19 6.17 -8.45
N SER A 90 1.18 5.56 -7.86
CA SER A 90 -0.24 5.90 -8.07
C SER A 90 -1.04 5.52 -6.81
N GLU A 91 -2.34 5.80 -6.82
CA GLU A 91 -3.25 5.34 -5.75
C GLU A 91 -3.38 3.81 -5.66
N ARG A 92 -2.67 3.08 -6.53
CA ARG A 92 -2.68 1.61 -6.62
C ARG A 92 -1.32 0.97 -6.44
N ILE A 93 -0.23 1.75 -6.49
CA ILE A 93 1.14 1.24 -6.40
C ILE A 93 1.99 2.16 -5.54
N MET A 94 2.60 1.60 -4.51
CA MET A 94 3.61 2.27 -3.67
C MET A 94 4.84 1.37 -3.53
N VAL A 95 6.01 1.98 -3.55
CA VAL A 95 7.30 1.30 -3.44
C VAL A 95 8.00 1.70 -2.16
N LEU A 96 8.53 0.73 -1.45
CA LEU A 96 9.36 0.91 -0.26
C LEU A 96 10.66 0.14 -0.43
N ARG A 97 11.80 0.79 -0.24
CA ARG A 97 13.12 0.13 -0.25
C ARG A 97 13.71 0.09 1.14
N LEU A 98 14.15 -1.08 1.56
CA LEU A 98 14.67 -1.37 2.90
C LEU A 98 16.11 -1.86 2.82
N ASN A 99 16.99 -1.27 3.62
CA ASN A 99 18.36 -1.76 3.83
C ASN A 99 18.38 -2.81 4.95
N THR A 100 18.86 -4.02 4.66
CA THR A 100 18.96 -5.10 5.62
C THR A 100 20.41 -5.57 5.76
N LYS A 101 20.71 -6.34 6.79
CA LYS A 101 22.05 -6.94 6.98
C LYS A 101 22.50 -7.80 5.81
N SER A 102 21.57 -8.33 5.01
CA SER A 102 21.83 -9.22 3.88
C SER A 102 21.62 -8.55 2.52
N GLY A 103 21.60 -7.22 2.47
CA GLY A 103 21.40 -6.42 1.27
C GLY A 103 20.04 -5.70 1.24
N TYR A 104 19.76 -5.08 0.12
CA TYR A 104 18.53 -4.33 -0.04
C TYR A 104 17.34 -5.23 -0.41
N VAL A 105 16.17 -4.80 0.06
CA VAL A 105 14.86 -5.38 -0.26
C VAL A 105 13.98 -4.28 -0.81
N THR A 106 13.37 -4.51 -1.96
CA THR A 106 12.32 -3.65 -2.52
C THR A 106 10.97 -4.31 -2.29
N LEU A 107 10.07 -3.60 -1.62
CA LEU A 107 8.69 -3.99 -1.37
C LEU A 107 7.78 -3.13 -2.24
N ILE A 108 6.80 -3.76 -2.90
CA ILE A 108 5.78 -3.07 -3.68
C ILE A 108 4.43 -3.38 -3.04
N SER A 109 3.69 -2.35 -2.61
CA SER A 109 2.28 -2.48 -2.25
C SER A 109 1.46 -2.24 -3.51
N ALA A 110 0.66 -3.24 -3.93
CA ALA A 110 -0.12 -3.22 -5.14
C ALA A 110 -1.60 -3.48 -4.86
N TYR A 111 -2.48 -2.70 -5.47
CA TYR A 111 -3.93 -2.88 -5.42
C TYR A 111 -4.51 -2.88 -6.83
N ALA A 112 -4.65 -4.06 -7.41
CA ALA A 112 -5.10 -4.23 -8.79
C ALA A 112 -6.56 -3.81 -8.97
N PRO A 113 -6.94 -3.37 -10.18
CA PRO A 113 -8.33 -3.16 -10.55
C PRO A 113 -9.16 -4.44 -10.39
N THR A 114 -10.43 -4.29 -10.02
CA THR A 114 -11.35 -5.42 -9.88
C THR A 114 -11.70 -6.04 -11.24
N LEU A 115 -12.32 -7.22 -11.22
CA LEU A 115 -12.77 -7.90 -12.43
C LEU A 115 -13.70 -7.02 -13.29
N HIS A 116 -14.53 -6.18 -12.65
CA HIS A 116 -15.49 -5.30 -13.32
C HIS A 116 -14.89 -3.99 -13.87
N SER A 117 -13.63 -3.70 -13.57
CA SER A 117 -12.94 -2.53 -14.13
C SER A 117 -12.73 -2.69 -15.63
N THR A 118 -12.65 -1.55 -16.34
CA THR A 118 -12.44 -1.56 -17.80
C THR A 118 -11.08 -2.15 -18.18
N SER A 119 -10.92 -2.59 -19.43
CA SER A 119 -9.63 -3.09 -19.93
C SER A 119 -8.56 -2.02 -19.85
N GLU A 120 -8.90 -0.78 -20.20
CA GLU A 120 -7.97 0.36 -20.16
C GLU A 120 -7.43 0.59 -18.75
N THR A 121 -8.28 0.50 -17.71
CA THR A 121 -7.85 0.64 -16.30
C THR A 121 -6.91 -0.49 -15.90
N LYS A 122 -7.18 -1.71 -16.36
CA LYS A 122 -6.30 -2.87 -16.10
C LYS A 122 -4.97 -2.72 -16.81
N ASP A 123 -5.00 -2.36 -18.08
CA ASP A 123 -3.78 -2.17 -18.89
C ASP A 123 -2.91 -1.06 -18.31
N GLN A 124 -3.52 0.04 -17.87
CA GLN A 124 -2.81 1.13 -17.20
C GLN A 124 -2.11 0.66 -15.92
N PHE A 125 -2.82 -0.09 -15.08
CA PHE A 125 -2.25 -0.63 -13.84
C PHE A 125 -1.06 -1.58 -14.12
N TYR A 126 -1.22 -2.52 -15.05
CA TYR A 126 -0.15 -3.48 -15.34
C TYR A 126 1.03 -2.83 -16.06
N ASN A 127 0.81 -1.83 -16.91
CA ASN A 127 1.88 -1.04 -17.51
C ASN A 127 2.68 -0.28 -16.44
N GLN A 128 2.00 0.38 -15.49
CA GLN A 128 2.66 1.07 -14.37
C GLN A 128 3.45 0.08 -13.50
N LEU A 129 2.87 -1.08 -13.20
CA LEU A 129 3.56 -2.11 -12.42
C LEU A 129 4.82 -2.62 -13.16
N ASP A 130 4.75 -2.86 -14.45
CA ASP A 130 5.88 -3.28 -15.28
C ASP A 130 6.99 -2.23 -15.31
N GLU A 131 6.65 -0.94 -15.44
CA GLU A 131 7.61 0.16 -15.34
C GLU A 131 8.32 0.19 -13.98
N VAL A 132 7.57 0.02 -12.89
CA VAL A 132 8.14 -0.08 -11.53
C VAL A 132 9.09 -1.27 -11.42
N LEU A 133 8.68 -2.43 -11.92
CA LEU A 133 9.49 -3.65 -11.88
C LEU A 133 10.80 -3.51 -12.65
N ARG A 134 10.77 -2.88 -13.81
CA ARG A 134 12.00 -2.57 -14.60
C ARG A 134 12.92 -1.59 -13.88
N GLY A 135 12.39 -0.73 -13.03
CA GLY A 135 13.16 0.23 -12.22
C GLY A 135 13.81 -0.39 -10.98
N VAL A 136 13.43 -1.62 -10.58
CA VAL A 136 14.03 -2.29 -9.42
C VAL A 136 15.47 -2.68 -9.71
N ARG A 137 16.38 -2.38 -8.78
CA ARG A 137 17.79 -2.73 -8.94
C ARG A 137 17.97 -4.25 -8.94
N PRO A 138 18.75 -4.80 -9.87
CA PRO A 138 18.94 -6.26 -9.96
C PRO A 138 19.56 -6.90 -8.69
N SER A 139 20.22 -6.10 -7.86
CA SER A 139 20.80 -6.55 -6.58
C SER A 139 19.78 -6.64 -5.45
N ASP A 140 18.62 -6.07 -5.61
CA ASP A 140 17.60 -6.01 -4.56
C ASP A 140 16.75 -7.28 -4.60
N ARG A 141 16.39 -7.79 -3.44
CA ARG A 141 15.32 -8.79 -3.34
C ARG A 141 13.99 -8.10 -3.49
N LEU A 142 13.16 -8.59 -4.41
CA LEU A 142 11.86 -8.02 -4.71
C LEU A 142 10.74 -8.84 -4.06
N HIS A 143 9.82 -8.15 -3.38
CA HIS A 143 8.55 -8.72 -2.92
C HIS A 143 7.40 -7.80 -3.35
N ILE A 144 6.41 -8.39 -4.00
CA ILE A 144 5.16 -7.72 -4.34
C ILE A 144 4.10 -8.21 -3.37
N LEU A 145 3.50 -7.28 -2.64
CA LEU A 145 2.51 -7.50 -1.60
C LEU A 145 1.22 -6.78 -2.00
N GLY A 146 0.09 -7.44 -1.90
CA GLY A 146 -1.15 -6.72 -2.19
C GLY A 146 -2.33 -7.59 -2.58
N ASP A 147 -3.38 -6.92 -3.02
CA ASP A 147 -4.60 -7.54 -3.53
C ASP A 147 -4.63 -7.39 -5.06
N PHE A 148 -4.49 -8.51 -5.76
CA PHE A 148 -4.53 -8.54 -7.22
C PHE A 148 -5.96 -8.68 -7.77
N ASN A 149 -6.99 -8.75 -6.92
CA ASN A 149 -8.40 -8.92 -7.33
C ASN A 149 -8.59 -10.03 -8.38
N ALA A 150 -7.71 -11.04 -8.36
CA ALA A 150 -7.68 -12.13 -9.31
C ALA A 150 -8.18 -13.43 -8.65
N ARG A 151 -8.94 -14.21 -9.40
CA ARG A 151 -9.26 -15.59 -9.00
C ARG A 151 -8.14 -16.49 -9.51
N VAL A 152 -7.32 -16.99 -8.63
CA VAL A 152 -6.35 -18.04 -8.96
C VAL A 152 -7.12 -19.37 -8.99
N GLY A 153 -7.14 -20.02 -10.15
CA GLY A 153 -7.75 -21.36 -10.31
C GLY A 153 -6.98 -22.43 -9.52
N GLN A 154 -7.60 -23.58 -9.32
CA GLN A 154 -6.93 -24.74 -8.68
C GLN A 154 -6.00 -25.48 -9.64
N ASP A 155 -6.10 -25.21 -10.92
CA ASP A 155 -5.28 -25.83 -11.96
C ASP A 155 -3.91 -25.16 -12.01
N ASN A 156 -2.87 -25.89 -11.60
CA ASN A 156 -1.49 -25.45 -11.62
C ASN A 156 -0.69 -26.09 -12.76
N THR A 157 -1.36 -26.74 -13.72
CA THR A 157 -0.70 -27.45 -14.83
C THR A 157 0.12 -26.52 -15.71
N ASP A 158 -0.38 -25.28 -15.92
CA ASP A 158 0.32 -24.29 -16.74
C ASP A 158 1.46 -23.58 -15.98
N TRP A 159 1.44 -23.60 -14.63
CA TRP A 159 2.38 -22.87 -13.77
C TRP A 159 2.82 -23.71 -12.56
N PRO A 160 3.36 -24.92 -12.75
CA PRO A 160 3.63 -25.87 -11.65
C PRO A 160 4.69 -25.35 -10.66
N ASP A 161 5.62 -24.50 -11.13
CA ASP A 161 6.71 -23.95 -10.31
C ASP A 161 6.31 -22.64 -9.58
N CYS A 162 5.23 -22.00 -10.00
CA CYS A 162 4.78 -20.70 -9.46
C CYS A 162 3.57 -20.83 -8.54
N LEU A 163 2.70 -21.82 -8.75
CA LEU A 163 1.50 -22.05 -7.96
C LEU A 163 1.72 -23.25 -7.03
N GLY A 164 1.86 -22.98 -5.75
CA GLY A 164 1.93 -24.04 -4.73
C GLY A 164 0.63 -24.83 -4.62
N ALA A 165 0.70 -26.06 -4.11
CA ALA A 165 -0.43 -26.98 -3.94
C ALA A 165 -1.53 -26.49 -2.96
N TRP A 166 -1.40 -25.29 -2.40
CA TRP A 166 -2.23 -24.76 -1.31
C TRP A 166 -3.15 -23.60 -1.71
N CYS A 167 -3.31 -23.29 -2.99
CA CYS A 167 -4.37 -22.38 -3.44
C CYS A 167 -5.72 -23.09 -3.33
N ARG A 168 -6.36 -23.00 -2.17
CA ARG A 168 -7.74 -23.43 -1.94
C ARG A 168 -8.68 -22.25 -1.99
#